data_6ca71c5e2c18b1cd4ae0542a18ac144f
#
_entry.id   6ca71c5e2c18b1cd4ae0542a18ac144f
#
_cell.length_a   1.000
_cell.length_b   1.000
_cell.length_c   1.000
_cell.angle_alpha   90.00
_cell.angle_beta   90.00
_cell.angle_gamma   90.00
#
_symmetry.space_group_name_H-M   'P 1'
#
loop_
_entity.id
_entity.type
_entity.pdbx_description
1 polymer ?
#
loop_
_entity_poly.entity_id
_entity_poly.type
_entity_poly.pdbx_seq_one_letter_code
_entity_poly.pdbx_strand_id
1 'polypeptide(L)'
;MRLTIPSACVNGSVARVDSGVSEPDLASAWVLTRALSPREHVRAAAQLASGEVLNEYDHECSVNELPPHTPWAMYLSGDRQRYAYLCFDFDSSRGNAPYDAGRLSHWLDELNVAHLICASGPTGGRHVWIGMAESVDAALVRDLALLATQLLPSLDPTPLTNPATGCVRPPGAPHRLGGVSVAQGPLTALTSCTVPLDAITDLTAFLVDAGAELPSPTMGLLRGMAVDDDGHPYIAGPRRPLTARVDAMLHSAPGADTSYTLAAVLAGCAHSRWRYADVLAVVDAPAFEHVRTLRGRNGRDRIPRTERGRIRTLDAAWNNAVRYVAAHRYHDQRHRVLVLRLHKPHHKPAPTCRGDGTTAGVHNGRDSGAQSFFTTPHGHLIPEDRRQM
;
A
#
# COMPACT_ATOMS: atom_id res chain seq x y z
N MET A 1 2.70 -62.10 33.54
CA MET A 1 4.05 -61.90 32.97
C MET A 1 4.10 -60.43 32.51
N ARG A 2 4.64 -59.54 33.38
CA ARG A 2 4.75 -58.09 33.11
C ARG A 2 6.17 -57.83 32.59
N LEU A 3 6.27 -57.31 31.38
CA LEU A 3 7.57 -56.87 30.83
C LEU A 3 7.79 -55.41 31.25
N THR A 4 8.85 -55.21 32.03
CA THR A 4 9.34 -53.89 32.45
C THR A 4 10.30 -53.38 31.38
N ILE A 5 10.05 -52.18 30.82
CA ILE A 5 10.94 -51.48 29.88
C ILE A 5 11.79 -50.51 30.70
N PRO A 6 13.12 -50.51 30.59
CA PRO A 6 13.96 -49.53 31.27
C PRO A 6 13.95 -48.19 30.55
N SER A 7 13.80 -47.13 31.35
CA SER A 7 13.93 -45.74 30.93
C SER A 7 15.40 -45.41 30.72
N ALA A 8 15.82 -45.19 29.48
CA ALA A 8 17.14 -44.65 29.15
C ALA A 8 17.01 -43.11 28.96
N CYS A 9 17.59 -42.35 29.90
CA CYS A 9 17.85 -40.93 29.73
C CYS A 9 18.86 -40.74 28.60
N VAL A 10 18.41 -40.21 27.48
CA VAL A 10 19.30 -39.73 26.43
C VAL A 10 19.44 -38.21 26.61
N ASN A 11 20.57 -37.80 27.20
CA ASN A 11 21.06 -36.44 27.13
C ASN A 11 21.46 -36.16 25.66
N GLY A 12 20.52 -35.71 24.84
CA GLY A 12 20.75 -35.20 23.50
C GLY A 12 21.20 -33.74 23.56
N SER A 13 22.53 -33.56 23.59
CA SER A 13 23.12 -32.27 23.20
C SER A 13 22.69 -31.98 21.80
N VAL A 14 21.80 -30.98 21.65
CA VAL A 14 21.43 -30.41 20.32
C VAL A 14 22.67 -29.69 19.82
N ALA A 15 23.42 -30.33 18.95
CA ALA A 15 24.45 -29.67 18.16
C ALA A 15 23.75 -28.56 17.35
N ARG A 16 24.09 -27.30 17.65
CA ARG A 16 23.82 -26.19 16.75
C ARG A 16 24.49 -26.55 15.43
N VAL A 17 23.69 -26.85 14.45
CA VAL A 17 24.13 -26.85 13.06
C VAL A 17 24.36 -25.36 12.74
N ASP A 18 25.62 -24.96 12.85
CA ASP A 18 26.11 -23.72 12.26
C ASP A 18 25.90 -23.84 10.74
N SER A 19 24.76 -23.38 10.26
CA SER A 19 24.54 -23.13 8.84
C SER A 19 25.41 -21.94 8.48
N GLY A 20 26.65 -22.21 8.13
CA GLY A 20 27.65 -21.23 7.64
C GLY A 20 27.21 -20.62 6.30
N VAL A 21 26.08 -19.95 6.28
CA VAL A 21 25.78 -18.98 5.24
C VAL A 21 26.50 -17.70 5.65
N SER A 22 27.73 -17.51 5.11
CA SER A 22 28.43 -16.24 5.25
C SER A 22 27.51 -15.15 4.72
N GLU A 23 27.28 -14.10 5.53
CA GLU A 23 26.57 -12.92 5.06
C GLU A 23 27.20 -12.48 3.74
N PRO A 24 26.39 -12.25 2.69
CA PRO A 24 26.95 -11.80 1.40
C PRO A 24 27.71 -10.51 1.64
N ASP A 25 28.94 -10.47 1.17
CA ASP A 25 29.77 -9.27 1.18
C ASP A 25 29.03 -8.12 0.51
N LEU A 26 29.03 -6.93 1.13
CA LEU A 26 28.35 -5.73 0.61
C LEU A 26 28.78 -5.39 -0.82
N ALA A 27 30.06 -5.65 -1.17
CA ALA A 27 30.54 -5.46 -2.52
C ALA A 27 29.82 -6.39 -3.52
N SER A 28 29.66 -7.66 -3.17
CA SER A 28 28.93 -8.64 -3.99
C SER A 28 27.45 -8.27 -4.11
N ALA A 29 26.82 -7.80 -3.03
CA ALA A 29 25.43 -7.33 -3.04
C ALA A 29 25.27 -6.10 -3.96
N TRP A 30 26.27 -5.21 -3.97
CA TRP A 30 26.25 -4.04 -4.85
C TRP A 30 26.43 -4.42 -6.32
N VAL A 31 27.32 -5.35 -6.63
CA VAL A 31 27.49 -5.89 -8.00
C VAL A 31 26.17 -6.50 -8.48
N LEU A 32 25.49 -7.28 -7.64
CA LEU A 32 24.17 -7.83 -7.95
C LEU A 32 23.14 -6.72 -8.17
N THR A 33 23.09 -5.72 -7.30
CA THR A 33 22.18 -4.58 -7.43
C THR A 33 22.37 -3.86 -8.77
N ARG A 34 23.63 -3.62 -9.18
CA ARG A 34 23.96 -3.01 -10.48
C ARG A 34 23.47 -3.85 -11.65
N ALA A 35 23.63 -5.16 -11.56
CA ALA A 35 23.20 -6.09 -12.62
C ALA A 35 21.66 -6.16 -12.75
N LEU A 36 20.94 -6.02 -11.63
CA LEU A 36 19.49 -6.12 -11.60
C LEU A 36 18.78 -4.77 -11.81
N SER A 37 19.42 -3.65 -11.48
CA SER A 37 18.73 -2.35 -11.46
C SER A 37 18.20 -1.96 -12.84
N PRO A 38 16.88 -1.74 -13.00
CA PRO A 38 16.32 -1.29 -14.28
C PRO A 38 16.56 0.20 -14.55
N ARG A 39 17.18 0.92 -13.60
CA ARG A 39 17.56 2.33 -13.71
C ARG A 39 19.03 2.52 -13.36
N GLU A 40 19.60 3.63 -13.79
CA GLU A 40 20.98 4.02 -13.44
C GLU A 40 21.12 4.49 -11.98
N HIS A 41 20.03 4.48 -11.21
CA HIS A 41 19.98 4.95 -9.83
C HIS A 41 19.23 3.96 -8.96
N VAL A 42 19.64 3.91 -7.70
CA VAL A 42 18.92 3.28 -6.59
C VAL A 42 18.57 4.35 -5.55
N ARG A 43 17.72 4.02 -4.61
CA ARG A 43 17.40 4.90 -3.48
C ARG A 43 18.14 4.43 -2.23
N ALA A 44 18.85 5.32 -1.58
CA ALA A 44 19.52 5.08 -0.30
C ALA A 44 18.71 5.65 0.85
N ALA A 45 18.76 4.98 2.01
CA ALA A 45 18.09 5.41 3.21
C ALA A 45 18.75 6.69 3.78
N ALA A 46 17.90 7.61 4.27
CA ALA A 46 18.35 8.79 4.96
C ALA A 46 19.04 8.44 6.28
N GLN A 47 20.08 9.19 6.66
CA GLN A 47 20.78 9.06 7.92
C GLN A 47 20.81 10.41 8.64
N LEU A 48 20.44 10.40 9.93
CA LEU A 48 20.54 11.58 10.78
C LEU A 48 22.02 11.86 11.14
N ALA A 49 22.30 13.07 11.58
CA ALA A 49 23.60 13.45 12.09
C ALA A 49 24.05 12.62 13.33
N SER A 50 23.10 12.03 14.05
CA SER A 50 23.33 11.08 15.14
C SER A 50 23.83 9.71 14.68
N GLY A 51 23.81 9.42 13.39
CA GLY A 51 24.12 8.11 12.82
C GLY A 51 22.90 7.19 12.68
N GLU A 52 21.73 7.58 13.18
CA GLU A 52 20.50 6.82 13.04
C GLU A 52 20.05 6.76 11.58
N VAL A 53 19.75 5.54 11.08
CA VAL A 53 19.24 5.30 9.72
C VAL A 53 17.71 5.27 9.75
N LEU A 54 17.10 6.17 8.99
CA LEU A 54 15.65 6.28 8.87
C LEU A 54 15.09 5.25 7.86
N ASN A 55 13.80 4.96 7.98
CA ASN A 55 13.09 4.16 6.97
C ASN A 55 12.57 5.04 5.82
N GLU A 56 13.39 5.99 5.41
CA GLU A 56 13.09 6.95 4.34
C GLU A 56 14.18 6.82 3.29
N TYR A 57 13.80 6.33 2.11
CA TYR A 57 14.69 6.14 0.96
C TYR A 57 14.53 7.35 0.02
N ASP A 58 15.12 8.47 0.38
CA ASP A 58 14.94 9.76 -0.29
C ASP A 58 16.15 10.23 -1.11
N HIS A 59 17.31 9.58 -0.96
CA HIS A 59 18.50 9.88 -1.72
C HIS A 59 18.66 8.98 -2.93
N GLU A 60 18.90 9.55 -4.10
CA GLU A 60 19.26 8.78 -5.29
C GLU A 60 20.78 8.67 -5.40
N CYS A 61 21.26 7.43 -5.54
CA CYS A 61 22.66 7.09 -5.74
C CYS A 61 22.83 6.42 -7.09
N SER A 62 23.86 6.79 -7.85
CA SER A 62 24.18 6.13 -9.12
C SER A 62 24.67 4.71 -8.87
N VAL A 63 24.15 3.74 -9.64
CA VAL A 63 24.65 2.36 -9.59
C VAL A 63 26.09 2.24 -10.13
N ASN A 64 26.59 3.25 -10.84
CA ASN A 64 27.94 3.29 -11.37
C ASN A 64 28.98 3.80 -10.36
N GLU A 65 28.53 4.26 -9.19
CA GLU A 65 29.40 4.70 -8.10
C GLU A 65 29.61 3.56 -7.07
N LEU A 66 30.34 3.87 -6.00
CA LEU A 66 30.50 2.97 -4.87
C LEU A 66 29.16 2.77 -4.15
N PRO A 67 28.98 1.63 -3.43
CA PRO A 67 27.77 1.40 -2.66
C PRO A 67 27.54 2.52 -1.65
N PRO A 68 26.27 2.93 -1.42
CA PRO A 68 25.97 3.86 -0.34
C PRO A 68 26.36 3.29 1.02
N HIS A 69 26.72 4.16 1.96
CA HIS A 69 27.00 3.76 3.35
C HIS A 69 25.75 3.36 4.14
N THR A 70 24.58 3.68 3.60
CA THR A 70 23.27 3.36 4.19
C THR A 70 22.54 2.30 3.39
N PRO A 71 21.54 1.61 3.94
CA PRO A 71 20.71 0.66 3.20
C PRO A 71 20.16 1.24 1.90
N TRP A 72 20.10 0.44 0.88
CA TRP A 72 19.60 0.85 -0.43
C TRP A 72 18.47 -0.04 -0.93
N ALA A 73 17.64 0.52 -1.78
CA ALA A 73 16.54 -0.16 -2.46
C ALA A 73 16.60 0.14 -3.96
N MET A 74 16.46 -0.90 -4.78
CA MET A 74 16.40 -0.74 -6.23
C MET A 74 14.95 -0.50 -6.70
N TYR A 75 14.79 0.26 -7.76
CA TYR A 75 13.51 0.40 -8.43
C TYR A 75 13.09 -0.91 -9.08
N LEU A 76 11.79 -1.18 -9.11
CA LEU A 76 11.24 -2.35 -9.79
C LEU A 76 10.92 -2.08 -11.26
N SER A 77 10.73 -0.81 -11.62
CA SER A 77 10.39 -0.36 -12.98
C SER A 77 11.48 0.51 -13.57
N GLY A 78 11.66 0.43 -14.88
CA GLY A 78 12.52 1.32 -15.65
C GLY A 78 11.94 2.74 -15.83
N ASP A 79 12.64 3.59 -16.57
CA ASP A 79 12.27 5.00 -16.79
C ASP A 79 10.93 5.18 -17.52
N ARG A 80 10.49 4.19 -18.26
CA ARG A 80 9.17 4.16 -18.93
C ARG A 80 8.04 3.68 -18.03
N GLN A 81 8.29 3.54 -16.73
CA GLN A 81 7.33 3.03 -15.74
C GLN A 81 6.78 1.63 -16.07
N ARG A 82 7.59 0.80 -16.74
CA ARG A 82 7.30 -0.59 -16.98
C ARG A 82 8.14 -1.45 -16.05
N TYR A 83 7.54 -2.43 -15.41
CA TYR A 83 8.19 -3.29 -14.42
C TYR A 83 9.08 -4.34 -15.08
N ALA A 84 10.36 -4.34 -14.77
CA ALA A 84 11.30 -5.40 -15.13
C ALA A 84 11.30 -6.53 -14.09
N TYR A 85 11.01 -6.17 -12.86
CA TYR A 85 10.89 -7.08 -11.73
C TYR A 85 9.58 -6.86 -11.00
N LEU A 86 8.97 -7.93 -10.49
CA LEU A 86 7.94 -7.85 -9.49
C LEU A 86 8.55 -8.25 -8.15
N CYS A 87 8.23 -7.50 -7.11
CA CYS A 87 8.61 -7.86 -5.75
C CYS A 87 7.41 -7.65 -4.84
N PHE A 88 6.88 -8.74 -4.32
CA PHE A 88 5.84 -8.74 -3.31
C PHE A 88 6.52 -8.57 -1.94
N ASP A 89 6.31 -7.40 -1.34
CA ASP A 89 6.90 -7.01 -0.05
C ASP A 89 5.93 -7.36 1.08
N PHE A 90 6.29 -8.34 1.90
CA PHE A 90 5.49 -8.81 3.03
C PHE A 90 6.03 -8.22 4.33
N ASP A 91 5.27 -7.34 4.95
CA ASP A 91 5.63 -6.65 6.19
C ASP A 91 5.05 -7.39 7.41
N SER A 92 5.91 -7.76 8.33
CA SER A 92 5.53 -8.42 9.59
C SER A 92 4.68 -7.54 10.53
N SER A 93 4.68 -6.22 10.34
CA SER A 93 3.79 -5.32 11.07
C SER A 93 2.33 -5.39 10.60
N ARG A 94 2.09 -5.90 9.39
CA ARG A 94 0.76 -6.04 8.79
C ARG A 94 0.12 -7.41 9.01
N GLY A 95 0.93 -8.43 9.31
CA GLY A 95 0.45 -9.79 9.47
C GLY A 95 1.56 -10.84 9.54
N ASN A 96 1.25 -12.07 9.18
CA ASN A 96 2.21 -13.16 9.19
C ASN A 96 2.98 -13.21 7.84
N ALA A 97 3.99 -12.36 7.71
CA ALA A 97 4.77 -12.24 6.48
C ALA A 97 5.39 -13.57 5.99
N PRO A 98 6.00 -14.41 6.85
CA PRO A 98 6.49 -15.71 6.42
C PRO A 98 5.40 -16.64 5.87
N TYR A 99 4.22 -16.64 6.48
CA TYR A 99 3.10 -17.48 6.06
C TYR A 99 2.54 -17.01 4.70
N ASP A 100 2.30 -15.71 4.54
CA ASP A 100 1.75 -15.17 3.31
C ASP A 100 2.74 -15.27 2.15
N ALA A 101 4.03 -15.03 2.40
CA ALA A 101 5.07 -15.24 1.40
C ALA A 101 5.17 -16.72 0.98
N GLY A 102 5.06 -17.65 1.94
CA GLY A 102 5.02 -19.10 1.66
C GLY A 102 3.80 -19.50 0.83
N ARG A 103 2.63 -18.90 1.09
CA ARG A 103 1.42 -19.13 0.27
C ARG A 103 1.62 -18.66 -1.15
N LEU A 104 2.12 -17.44 -1.32
CA LEU A 104 2.40 -16.93 -2.67
C LEU A 104 3.42 -17.81 -3.39
N SER A 105 4.49 -18.21 -2.72
CA SER A 105 5.50 -19.11 -3.28
C SER A 105 4.88 -20.42 -3.76
N HIS A 106 4.02 -21.03 -2.94
CA HIS A 106 3.31 -22.26 -3.31
C HIS A 106 2.45 -22.07 -4.57
N TRP A 107 1.72 -20.97 -4.68
CA TRP A 107 0.93 -20.66 -5.88
C TRP A 107 1.80 -20.44 -7.12
N LEU A 108 2.96 -19.78 -6.94
CA LEU A 108 3.92 -19.60 -8.03
C LEU A 108 4.53 -20.92 -8.48
N ASP A 109 4.78 -21.86 -7.55
CA ASP A 109 5.23 -23.22 -7.86
C ASP A 109 4.16 -23.99 -8.65
N GLU A 110 2.88 -23.91 -8.24
CA GLU A 110 1.78 -24.55 -8.97
C GLU A 110 1.64 -24.02 -10.40
N LEU A 111 1.92 -22.72 -10.59
CA LEU A 111 1.91 -22.07 -11.91
C LEU A 111 3.24 -22.20 -12.66
N ASN A 112 4.21 -22.90 -12.10
CA ASN A 112 5.55 -23.08 -12.65
C ASN A 112 6.29 -21.75 -12.93
N VAL A 113 6.07 -20.76 -12.07
CA VAL A 113 6.67 -19.42 -12.15
C VAL A 113 7.95 -19.36 -11.32
N ALA A 114 9.07 -19.12 -11.98
CA ALA A 114 10.36 -18.95 -11.32
C ALA A 114 10.33 -17.73 -10.41
N HIS A 115 10.70 -17.92 -9.14
CA HIS A 115 10.69 -16.85 -8.14
C HIS A 115 11.76 -17.08 -7.08
N LEU A 116 12.07 -16.04 -6.30
CA LEU A 116 13.05 -16.07 -5.21
C LEU A 116 12.44 -15.48 -3.96
N ILE A 117 12.46 -16.22 -2.87
CA ILE A 117 12.11 -15.68 -1.54
C ILE A 117 13.36 -15.10 -0.89
N CYS A 118 13.22 -13.94 -0.25
CA CYS A 118 14.27 -13.38 0.62
C CYS A 118 13.70 -13.10 2.01
N ALA A 119 14.48 -13.39 3.05
CA ALA A 119 14.26 -12.82 4.37
C ALA A 119 14.72 -11.35 4.32
N SER A 120 13.80 -10.40 4.52
CA SER A 120 14.09 -8.98 4.25
C SER A 120 14.93 -8.30 5.34
N GLY A 121 15.13 -8.96 6.48
CA GLY A 121 15.90 -8.45 7.61
C GLY A 121 15.44 -9.04 8.95
N PRO A 122 15.90 -8.51 10.10
CA PRO A 122 15.66 -9.07 11.43
C PRO A 122 14.21 -8.96 11.90
N THR A 123 13.39 -8.12 11.26
CA THR A 123 11.98 -7.91 11.63
C THR A 123 11.03 -9.01 11.18
N GLY A 124 11.51 -10.00 10.45
CA GLY A 124 10.70 -11.13 9.98
C GLY A 124 9.95 -10.91 8.67
N GLY A 125 10.11 -9.75 8.02
CA GLY A 125 9.55 -9.48 6.70
C GLY A 125 10.09 -10.42 5.63
N ARG A 126 9.39 -10.50 4.50
CA ARG A 126 9.75 -11.33 3.35
C ARG A 126 9.56 -10.57 2.05
N HIS A 127 10.44 -10.83 1.10
CA HIS A 127 10.29 -10.40 -0.28
C HIS A 127 10.16 -11.62 -1.17
N VAL A 128 9.18 -11.63 -2.07
CA VAL A 128 9.06 -12.65 -3.13
C VAL A 128 9.29 -11.96 -4.47
N TRP A 129 10.39 -12.31 -5.10
CA TRP A 129 10.88 -11.69 -6.32
C TRP A 129 10.58 -12.53 -7.55
N ILE A 130 10.22 -11.87 -8.64
CA ILE A 130 10.02 -12.47 -9.97
C ILE A 130 10.78 -11.64 -10.99
N GLY A 131 11.67 -12.26 -11.77
CA GLY A 131 12.38 -11.63 -12.89
C GLY A 131 11.62 -11.85 -14.19
N MET A 132 11.14 -10.76 -14.80
CA MET A 132 10.33 -10.82 -16.01
C MET A 132 11.17 -10.93 -17.27
N ALA A 133 10.79 -11.78 -18.21
CA ALA A 133 11.45 -11.90 -19.52
C ALA A 133 11.28 -10.62 -20.37
N GLU A 134 10.17 -9.94 -20.19
CA GLU A 134 9.86 -8.66 -20.79
C GLU A 134 9.23 -7.71 -19.75
N SER A 135 9.36 -6.41 -19.95
CA SER A 135 8.81 -5.45 -18.99
C SER A 135 7.29 -5.40 -19.03
N VAL A 136 6.66 -5.35 -17.86
CA VAL A 136 5.21 -5.43 -17.66
C VAL A 136 4.60 -4.05 -17.48
N ASP A 137 3.40 -3.86 -18.00
CA ASP A 137 2.63 -2.62 -17.85
C ASP A 137 2.24 -2.37 -16.40
N ALA A 138 2.36 -1.12 -15.95
CA ALA A 138 2.09 -0.74 -14.58
C ALA A 138 0.64 -0.96 -14.15
N ALA A 139 -0.32 -0.89 -15.08
CA ALA A 139 -1.72 -1.13 -14.73
C ALA A 139 -1.97 -2.60 -14.39
N LEU A 140 -1.37 -3.53 -15.16
CA LEU A 140 -1.46 -4.97 -14.89
C LEU A 140 -0.82 -5.33 -13.54
N VAL A 141 0.37 -4.79 -13.27
CA VAL A 141 1.08 -5.04 -12.00
C VAL A 141 0.30 -4.48 -10.80
N ARG A 142 -0.26 -3.29 -10.94
CA ARG A 142 -1.10 -2.70 -9.90
C ARG A 142 -2.34 -3.55 -9.61
N ASP A 143 -3.04 -4.00 -10.65
CA ASP A 143 -4.26 -4.78 -10.49
C ASP A 143 -3.95 -6.15 -9.86
N LEU A 144 -2.86 -6.80 -10.26
CA LEU A 144 -2.33 -8.00 -9.62
C LEU A 144 -2.01 -7.77 -8.13
N ALA A 145 -1.30 -6.68 -7.80
CA ALA A 145 -0.94 -6.37 -6.41
C ALA A 145 -2.19 -6.15 -5.54
N LEU A 146 -3.20 -5.44 -6.05
CA LEU A 146 -4.46 -5.20 -5.34
C LEU A 146 -5.29 -6.48 -5.15
N LEU A 147 -5.27 -7.41 -6.10
CA LEU A 147 -5.87 -8.74 -5.94
C LEU A 147 -5.14 -9.54 -4.85
N ALA A 148 -3.81 -9.57 -4.93
CA ALA A 148 -3.00 -10.30 -3.99
C ALA A 148 -3.20 -9.82 -2.53
N THR A 149 -3.37 -8.52 -2.27
CA THR A 149 -3.62 -7.99 -0.92
C THR A 149 -4.91 -8.51 -0.28
N GLN A 150 -5.90 -8.92 -1.07
CA GLN A 150 -7.15 -9.46 -0.54
C GLN A 150 -6.96 -10.85 0.10
N LEU A 151 -5.99 -11.61 -0.40
CA LEU A 151 -5.70 -12.96 0.06
C LEU A 151 -4.46 -13.06 0.95
N LEU A 152 -3.57 -12.06 0.91
CA LEU A 152 -2.27 -12.01 1.57
C LEU A 152 -2.19 -10.72 2.42
N PRO A 153 -2.75 -10.72 3.64
CA PRO A 153 -2.91 -9.51 4.46
C PRO A 153 -1.61 -8.78 4.82
N SER A 154 -0.47 -9.50 4.92
CA SER A 154 0.82 -8.88 5.22
C SER A 154 1.50 -8.22 4.02
N LEU A 155 0.93 -8.34 2.80
CA LEU A 155 1.49 -7.72 1.60
C LEU A 155 1.36 -6.20 1.64
N ASP A 156 2.48 -5.49 1.43
CA ASP A 156 2.49 -4.07 1.10
C ASP A 156 2.46 -3.91 -0.44
N PRO A 157 1.35 -3.44 -1.01
CA PRO A 157 1.25 -3.26 -2.46
C PRO A 157 2.02 -2.04 -2.97
N THR A 158 2.52 -1.16 -2.08
CA THR A 158 3.11 0.14 -2.45
C THR A 158 4.20 0.03 -3.52
N PRO A 159 5.18 -0.89 -3.42
CA PRO A 159 6.21 -1.00 -4.45
C PRO A 159 5.66 -1.38 -5.83
N LEU A 160 4.60 -2.17 -5.88
CA LEU A 160 3.98 -2.65 -7.12
C LEU A 160 2.90 -1.71 -7.68
N THR A 161 2.34 -0.84 -6.85
CA THR A 161 1.32 0.13 -7.27
C THR A 161 1.89 1.50 -7.63
N ASN A 162 3.18 1.72 -7.38
CA ASN A 162 3.85 2.99 -7.64
C ASN A 162 5.06 2.83 -8.57
N PRO A 163 4.87 2.82 -9.89
CA PRO A 163 5.95 2.60 -10.85
C PRO A 163 6.99 3.73 -10.86
N ALA A 164 6.65 4.92 -10.37
CA ALA A 164 7.59 6.05 -10.36
C ALA A 164 8.63 5.93 -9.24
N THR A 165 8.22 5.50 -8.05
CA THR A 165 9.06 5.50 -6.84
C THR A 165 9.10 4.16 -6.11
N GLY A 166 8.36 3.15 -6.58
CA GLY A 166 8.34 1.81 -5.99
C GLY A 166 9.73 1.18 -6.05
N CYS A 167 10.27 0.90 -4.87
CA CYS A 167 11.59 0.31 -4.72
C CYS A 167 11.60 -0.68 -3.55
N VAL A 168 12.44 -1.71 -3.66
CA VAL A 168 12.59 -2.75 -2.62
C VAL A 168 14.07 -3.07 -2.48
N ARG A 169 14.50 -3.45 -1.28
CA ARG A 169 15.88 -3.88 -1.03
C ARG A 169 16.18 -5.19 -1.75
N PRO A 170 17.14 -5.21 -2.67
CA PRO A 170 17.52 -6.42 -3.38
C PRO A 170 18.22 -7.44 -2.45
N PRO A 171 18.38 -8.70 -2.89
CA PRO A 171 19.17 -9.69 -2.16
C PRO A 171 20.57 -9.17 -1.82
N GLY A 172 21.00 -9.36 -0.58
CA GLY A 172 22.26 -8.90 -0.04
C GLY A 172 22.28 -7.45 0.43
N ALA A 173 21.31 -6.61 0.06
CA ALA A 173 21.28 -5.22 0.52
C ALA A 173 21.06 -5.13 2.04
N PRO A 174 21.76 -4.18 2.74
CA PRO A 174 21.69 -4.06 4.18
C PRO A 174 20.32 -3.61 4.67
N HIS A 175 20.00 -3.97 5.91
CA HIS A 175 18.81 -3.54 6.60
C HIS A 175 19.14 -2.46 7.64
N ARG A 176 18.26 -1.46 7.83
CA ARG A 176 18.47 -0.35 8.76
C ARG A 176 18.66 -0.77 10.24
N LEU A 177 18.13 -1.91 10.63
CA LEU A 177 18.28 -2.50 11.97
C LEU A 177 19.38 -3.56 12.04
N GLY A 178 20.28 -3.60 11.06
CA GLY A 178 21.34 -4.60 10.94
C GLY A 178 20.95 -5.82 10.12
N GLY A 179 21.95 -6.59 9.71
CA GLY A 179 21.80 -7.71 8.79
C GLY A 179 21.50 -7.27 7.36
N VAL A 180 21.18 -8.22 6.51
CA VAL A 180 20.97 -8.05 5.06
C VAL A 180 19.71 -8.76 4.60
N SER A 181 19.27 -8.48 3.38
CA SER A 181 18.22 -9.24 2.68
C SER A 181 18.78 -10.59 2.24
N VAL A 182 18.38 -11.68 2.90
CA VAL A 182 18.97 -13.03 2.67
C VAL A 182 18.11 -13.82 1.69
N ALA A 183 18.70 -14.23 0.57
CA ALA A 183 18.04 -15.09 -0.41
C ALA A 183 17.84 -16.51 0.15
N GLN A 184 16.65 -17.08 0.00
CA GLN A 184 16.27 -18.42 0.42
C GLN A 184 16.08 -19.35 -0.81
N GLY A 185 17.02 -19.28 -1.75
CA GLY A 185 17.01 -20.03 -2.99
C GLY A 185 18.08 -19.54 -3.97
N PRO A 186 18.16 -20.13 -5.16
CA PRO A 186 19.17 -19.75 -6.14
C PRO A 186 18.84 -18.38 -6.75
N LEU A 187 19.83 -17.51 -6.78
CA LEU A 187 19.70 -16.16 -7.39
C LEU A 187 19.35 -16.22 -8.88
N THR A 188 19.61 -17.36 -9.54
CA THR A 188 19.24 -17.57 -10.95
C THR A 188 17.74 -17.41 -11.20
N ALA A 189 16.89 -17.72 -10.23
CA ALA A 189 15.44 -17.49 -10.34
C ALA A 189 15.10 -16.01 -10.59
N LEU A 190 15.94 -15.10 -10.12
CA LEU A 190 15.79 -13.66 -10.31
C LEU A 190 16.63 -13.15 -11.50
N THR A 191 17.89 -13.58 -11.60
CA THR A 191 18.85 -13.03 -12.58
C THR A 191 18.62 -13.50 -14.01
N SER A 192 17.95 -14.66 -14.21
CA SER A 192 17.67 -15.17 -15.54
C SER A 192 16.54 -14.43 -16.27
N CYS A 193 15.67 -13.73 -15.54
CA CYS A 193 14.53 -12.97 -16.08
C CYS A 193 13.74 -13.77 -17.12
N THR A 194 13.28 -14.97 -16.75
CA THR A 194 12.67 -15.93 -17.69
C THR A 194 11.15 -15.97 -17.63
N VAL A 195 10.53 -15.25 -16.70
CA VAL A 195 9.09 -15.33 -16.50
C VAL A 195 8.35 -14.53 -17.59
N PRO A 196 7.54 -15.18 -18.41
CA PRO A 196 6.81 -14.51 -19.49
C PRO A 196 5.60 -13.74 -18.93
N LEU A 197 5.05 -12.84 -19.75
CA LEU A 197 3.88 -12.03 -19.38
C LEU A 197 2.65 -12.89 -19.06
N ASP A 198 2.49 -14.02 -19.76
CA ASP A 198 1.35 -14.94 -19.57
C ASP A 198 1.27 -15.44 -18.13
N ALA A 199 2.41 -15.66 -17.48
CA ALA A 199 2.47 -16.08 -16.09
C ALA A 199 1.81 -15.06 -15.12
N ILE A 200 1.84 -13.77 -15.46
CA ILE A 200 1.16 -12.71 -14.68
C ILE A 200 -0.36 -12.80 -14.89
N THR A 201 -0.78 -13.11 -16.11
CA THR A 201 -2.20 -13.33 -16.44
C THR A 201 -2.72 -14.56 -15.70
N ASP A 202 -1.95 -15.66 -15.70
CA ASP A 202 -2.31 -16.90 -15.02
C ASP A 202 -2.38 -16.73 -13.51
N LEU A 203 -1.41 -16.01 -12.92
CA LEU A 203 -1.44 -15.67 -11.49
C LEU A 203 -2.66 -14.79 -11.15
N THR A 204 -2.99 -13.84 -12.01
CA THR A 204 -4.18 -13.00 -11.84
C THR A 204 -5.47 -13.83 -11.86
N ALA A 205 -5.60 -14.74 -12.82
CA ALA A 205 -6.72 -15.66 -12.91
C ALA A 205 -6.79 -16.58 -11.68
N PHE A 206 -5.65 -17.12 -11.25
CA PHE A 206 -5.56 -17.96 -10.05
C PHE A 206 -6.04 -17.24 -8.78
N LEU A 207 -5.65 -15.97 -8.58
CA LEU A 207 -6.10 -15.18 -7.43
C LEU A 207 -7.62 -14.93 -7.45
N VAL A 208 -8.19 -14.73 -8.64
CA VAL A 208 -9.65 -14.58 -8.80
C VAL A 208 -10.36 -15.90 -8.46
N ASP A 209 -9.87 -17.02 -8.94
CA ASP A 209 -10.43 -18.34 -8.64
C ASP A 209 -10.28 -18.68 -7.14
N ALA A 210 -9.22 -18.20 -6.49
CA ALA A 210 -9.01 -18.32 -5.05
C ALA A 210 -9.91 -17.37 -4.22
N GLY A 211 -10.78 -16.58 -4.86
CA GLY A 211 -11.79 -15.75 -4.22
C GLY A 211 -11.39 -14.26 -4.09
N ALA A 212 -10.29 -13.82 -4.72
CA ALA A 212 -10.04 -12.39 -4.84
C ALA A 212 -11.03 -11.78 -5.84
N GLU A 213 -11.69 -10.73 -5.43
CA GLU A 213 -12.56 -9.98 -6.35
C GLU A 213 -11.68 -9.04 -7.17
N LEU A 214 -11.70 -9.19 -8.50
CA LEU A 214 -11.13 -8.18 -9.39
C LEU A 214 -11.62 -6.82 -8.89
N PRO A 215 -10.73 -5.89 -8.53
CA PRO A 215 -11.17 -4.54 -8.32
C PRO A 215 -11.90 -4.18 -9.60
N SER A 216 -13.23 -4.04 -9.51
CA SER A 216 -14.05 -3.79 -10.71
C SER A 216 -13.39 -2.65 -11.46
N PRO A 217 -12.63 -2.91 -12.52
CA PRO A 217 -11.67 -1.92 -13.00
C PRO A 217 -12.39 -0.74 -13.62
N THR A 218 -13.65 -0.91 -13.89
CA THR A 218 -14.37 0.04 -14.73
C THR A 218 -15.74 0.42 -14.18
N MET A 219 -16.45 -0.50 -13.55
CA MET A 219 -17.84 -0.23 -13.17
C MET A 219 -17.96 0.57 -11.84
N GLY A 220 -17.05 0.41 -10.89
CA GLY A 220 -17.02 1.19 -9.65
C GLY A 220 -16.37 2.56 -9.83
N LEU A 221 -15.34 2.66 -10.65
CA LEU A 221 -14.66 3.91 -11.00
C LEU A 221 -15.51 4.77 -11.95
N LEU A 222 -16.29 4.15 -12.83
CA LEU A 222 -17.20 4.86 -13.75
C LEU A 222 -18.50 5.29 -13.07
N ARG A 223 -18.93 4.69 -11.98
CA ARG A 223 -20.09 5.16 -11.23
C ARG A 223 -19.78 6.48 -10.52
N GLY A 224 -20.15 7.58 -11.19
CA GLY A 224 -19.98 8.92 -10.67
C GLY A 224 -18.72 9.63 -11.12
N MET A 225 -17.89 9.02 -11.96
CA MET A 225 -16.84 9.69 -12.72
C MET A 225 -17.35 10.06 -14.11
N ALA A 226 -16.86 11.18 -14.61
CA ALA A 226 -16.97 11.62 -15.99
C ALA A 226 -15.60 12.11 -16.46
N VAL A 227 -15.46 12.36 -17.75
CA VAL A 227 -14.26 12.93 -18.37
C VAL A 227 -14.68 14.24 -19.01
N ASP A 228 -13.88 15.29 -18.85
CA ASP A 228 -14.10 16.57 -19.53
C ASP A 228 -13.61 16.55 -20.99
N ASP A 229 -13.81 17.65 -21.71
CA ASP A 229 -13.48 17.74 -23.13
C ASP A 229 -11.97 17.61 -23.40
N ASP A 230 -11.12 17.88 -22.40
CA ASP A 230 -9.66 17.76 -22.46
C ASP A 230 -9.15 16.39 -22.00
N GLY A 231 -10.05 15.47 -21.64
CA GLY A 231 -9.73 14.12 -21.25
C GLY A 231 -9.42 13.94 -19.76
N HIS A 232 -9.64 14.95 -18.90
CA HIS A 232 -9.39 14.84 -17.48
C HIS A 232 -10.59 14.27 -16.72
N PRO A 233 -10.39 13.30 -15.83
CA PRO A 233 -11.47 12.73 -15.03
C PRO A 233 -11.95 13.72 -13.96
N TYR A 234 -13.24 13.66 -13.64
CA TYR A 234 -13.85 14.39 -12.53
C TYR A 234 -15.02 13.61 -11.93
N ILE A 235 -15.46 13.98 -10.72
CA ILE A 235 -16.65 13.38 -10.08
C ILE A 235 -17.91 14.07 -10.62
N ALA A 236 -18.77 13.34 -11.30
CA ALA A 236 -19.97 13.85 -11.92
C ALA A 236 -20.94 14.53 -10.93
N GLY A 237 -21.64 15.55 -11.41
CA GLY A 237 -22.65 16.31 -10.70
C GLY A 237 -22.25 17.78 -10.48
N PRO A 238 -23.15 18.60 -9.90
CA PRO A 238 -22.91 20.03 -9.75
C PRO A 238 -21.72 20.31 -8.83
N ARG A 239 -20.90 21.27 -9.21
CA ARG A 239 -19.80 21.79 -8.39
C ARG A 239 -20.33 22.27 -7.04
N ARG A 240 -19.57 22.05 -5.99
CA ARG A 240 -19.85 22.48 -4.63
C ARG A 240 -18.73 23.39 -4.11
N PRO A 241 -19.01 24.27 -3.15
CA PRO A 241 -17.96 24.99 -2.45
C PRO A 241 -17.05 23.99 -1.70
N LEU A 242 -15.80 24.37 -1.53
CA LEU A 242 -14.86 23.62 -0.66
C LEU A 242 -15.37 23.66 0.77
N THR A 243 -15.04 22.63 1.54
CA THR A 243 -15.21 22.69 2.99
C THR A 243 -14.25 23.73 3.56
N ALA A 244 -14.62 24.37 4.67
CA ALA A 244 -13.76 25.38 5.32
C ALA A 244 -12.33 24.85 5.60
N ARG A 245 -12.20 23.57 5.92
CA ARG A 245 -10.90 22.92 6.15
C ARG A 245 -10.05 22.85 4.87
N VAL A 246 -10.64 22.41 3.76
CA VAL A 246 -9.93 22.30 2.47
C VAL A 246 -9.59 23.67 1.92
N ASP A 247 -10.51 24.63 2.05
CA ASP A 247 -10.30 26.02 1.64
C ASP A 247 -9.16 26.67 2.43
N ALA A 248 -9.14 26.49 3.75
CA ALA A 248 -8.02 26.93 4.59
C ALA A 248 -6.68 26.28 4.18
N MET A 249 -6.68 24.96 3.90
CA MET A 249 -5.47 24.27 3.43
C MET A 249 -5.00 24.79 2.07
N LEU A 250 -5.91 25.11 1.16
CA LEU A 250 -5.60 25.65 -0.16
C LEU A 250 -4.79 26.96 -0.07
N HIS A 251 -5.16 27.84 0.87
CA HIS A 251 -4.60 29.18 1.01
C HIS A 251 -3.48 29.28 2.06
N SER A 252 -3.21 28.20 2.78
CA SER A 252 -2.12 28.17 3.78
C SER A 252 -0.83 27.64 3.15
N ALA A 253 0.31 28.10 3.68
CA ALA A 253 1.60 27.53 3.33
C ALA A 253 1.58 26.00 3.65
N PRO A 254 2.08 25.16 2.74
CA PRO A 254 2.12 23.73 2.97
C PRO A 254 3.06 23.42 4.15
N GLY A 255 2.75 22.35 4.87
CA GLY A 255 3.63 21.80 5.89
C GLY A 255 4.93 21.20 5.31
N ALA A 256 5.68 20.50 6.11
CA ALA A 256 6.93 19.86 5.72
C ALA A 256 6.75 18.88 4.52
N ASP A 257 5.59 18.21 4.45
CA ASP A 257 5.23 17.36 3.32
C ASP A 257 4.27 18.08 2.37
N THR A 258 4.85 18.68 1.35
CA THR A 258 4.09 19.39 0.30
C THR A 258 3.30 18.44 -0.60
N SER A 259 3.70 17.17 -0.73
CA SER A 259 2.99 16.18 -1.54
C SER A 259 1.71 15.73 -0.85
N TYR A 260 1.76 15.53 0.47
CA TYR A 260 0.58 15.24 1.27
C TYR A 260 -0.43 16.39 1.24
N THR A 261 0.03 17.64 1.39
CA THR A 261 -0.85 18.82 1.30
C THR A 261 -1.55 18.90 -0.04
N LEU A 262 -0.81 18.71 -1.14
CA LEU A 262 -1.37 18.68 -2.49
C LEU A 262 -2.44 17.59 -2.63
N ALA A 263 -2.11 16.34 -2.22
CA ALA A 263 -3.03 15.22 -2.32
C ALA A 263 -4.33 15.45 -1.53
N ALA A 264 -4.23 15.99 -0.30
CA ALA A 264 -5.38 16.30 0.54
C ALA A 264 -6.28 17.40 -0.06
N VAL A 265 -5.68 18.47 -0.60
CA VAL A 265 -6.42 19.56 -1.26
C VAL A 265 -7.10 19.06 -2.53
N LEU A 266 -6.40 18.34 -3.40
CA LEU A 266 -6.96 17.79 -4.63
C LEU A 266 -8.08 16.78 -4.36
N ALA A 267 -7.96 15.93 -3.34
CA ALA A 267 -9.04 15.05 -2.92
C ALA A 267 -10.26 15.83 -2.44
N GLY A 268 -10.07 16.93 -1.72
CA GLY A 268 -11.14 17.86 -1.32
C GLY A 268 -11.82 18.54 -2.51
N CYS A 269 -11.06 18.99 -3.49
CA CYS A 269 -11.56 19.55 -4.77
C CYS A 269 -12.40 18.50 -5.53
N ALA A 270 -11.87 17.27 -5.68
CA ALA A 270 -12.59 16.18 -6.34
C ALA A 270 -13.87 15.81 -5.58
N HIS A 271 -13.83 15.79 -4.23
CA HIS A 271 -15.02 15.55 -3.41
C HIS A 271 -16.08 16.62 -3.58
N SER A 272 -15.65 17.87 -3.79
CA SER A 272 -16.48 19.02 -4.09
C SER A 272 -16.89 19.11 -5.57
N ARG A 273 -16.53 18.11 -6.39
CA ARG A 273 -16.89 17.97 -7.80
C ARG A 273 -16.34 19.10 -8.66
N TRP A 274 -15.13 19.54 -8.33
CA TRP A 274 -14.38 20.43 -9.19
C TRP A 274 -13.95 19.69 -10.44
N ARG A 275 -13.75 20.43 -11.52
CA ARG A 275 -13.12 19.97 -12.76
C ARG A 275 -11.64 20.34 -12.75
N TYR A 276 -10.89 19.77 -13.67
CA TYR A 276 -9.47 20.08 -13.82
C TYR A 276 -9.23 21.59 -14.09
N ALA A 277 -10.08 22.21 -14.90
CA ALA A 277 -10.03 23.66 -15.16
C ALA A 277 -10.20 24.50 -13.87
N ASP A 278 -11.06 24.08 -12.93
CA ASP A 278 -11.20 24.77 -11.64
C ASP A 278 -9.91 24.67 -10.80
N VAL A 279 -9.22 23.53 -10.89
CA VAL A 279 -7.93 23.31 -10.21
C VAL A 279 -6.83 24.18 -10.84
N LEU A 280 -6.79 24.27 -12.17
CA LEU A 280 -5.87 25.15 -12.88
C LEU A 280 -6.03 26.61 -12.49
N ALA A 281 -7.27 27.07 -12.26
CA ALA A 281 -7.54 28.44 -11.86
C ALA A 281 -6.95 28.82 -10.48
N VAL A 282 -6.58 27.83 -9.66
CA VAL A 282 -6.01 28.02 -8.31
C VAL A 282 -4.61 27.40 -8.17
N VAL A 283 -3.95 27.02 -9.26
CA VAL A 283 -2.66 26.33 -9.24
C VAL A 283 -1.51 27.15 -8.62
N ASP A 284 -1.69 28.46 -8.52
CA ASP A 284 -0.72 29.37 -7.89
C ASP A 284 -0.91 29.49 -6.37
N ALA A 285 -1.98 28.93 -5.80
CA ALA A 285 -2.20 28.91 -4.36
C ALA A 285 -1.05 28.16 -3.62
N PRO A 286 -0.77 28.53 -2.36
CA PRO A 286 0.35 27.96 -1.59
C PRO A 286 0.36 26.43 -1.56
N ALA A 287 -0.80 25.77 -1.41
CA ALA A 287 -0.92 24.32 -1.37
C ALA A 287 -0.33 23.59 -2.60
N PHE A 288 -0.22 24.27 -3.74
CA PHE A 288 0.33 23.72 -4.98
C PHE A 288 1.86 23.84 -5.08
N GLU A 289 2.56 24.14 -4.00
CA GLU A 289 4.02 24.23 -4.01
C GLU A 289 4.69 22.96 -4.58
N HIS A 290 4.15 21.78 -4.28
CA HIS A 290 4.66 20.51 -4.83
C HIS A 290 4.55 20.44 -6.35
N VAL A 291 3.57 21.08 -6.96
CA VAL A 291 3.44 21.19 -8.43
C VAL A 291 4.52 22.11 -8.99
N ARG A 292 4.80 23.23 -8.33
CA ARG A 292 5.75 24.24 -8.79
C ARG A 292 7.21 23.90 -8.57
N THR A 293 7.49 23.12 -7.51
CA THR A 293 8.85 22.84 -7.09
C THR A 293 9.08 21.35 -6.83
N LEU A 294 10.34 20.94 -6.86
CA LEU A 294 10.79 19.62 -6.44
C LEU A 294 11.90 19.77 -5.38
N ARG A 295 12.15 18.74 -4.59
CA ARG A 295 13.28 18.73 -3.66
C ARG A 295 14.58 18.70 -4.44
N GLY A 296 15.51 19.59 -4.11
CA GLY A 296 16.86 19.57 -4.64
C GLY A 296 17.67 18.35 -4.14
N ARG A 297 18.83 18.12 -4.71
CA ARG A 297 19.70 16.99 -4.36
C ARG A 297 20.13 16.94 -2.90
N ASN A 298 20.21 18.10 -2.23
CA ASN A 298 20.54 18.21 -0.81
C ASN A 298 19.34 17.97 0.14
N GLY A 299 18.16 17.69 -0.42
CA GLY A 299 16.93 17.41 0.34
C GLY A 299 16.33 18.63 1.09
N ARG A 300 17.06 19.75 1.16
CA ARG A 300 16.66 20.96 1.90
C ARG A 300 16.06 22.03 1.00
N ASP A 301 16.66 22.22 -0.17
CA ASP A 301 16.24 23.27 -1.09
C ASP A 301 15.13 22.78 -1.99
N ARG A 302 14.28 23.71 -2.39
CA ARG A 302 13.24 23.46 -3.39
C ARG A 302 13.64 24.14 -4.70
N ILE A 303 13.63 23.35 -5.77
CA ILE A 303 14.03 23.78 -7.10
C ILE A 303 12.77 23.91 -7.96
N PRO A 304 12.60 25.01 -8.74
CA PRO A 304 11.49 25.15 -9.65
C PRO A 304 11.42 23.99 -10.65
N ARG A 305 10.23 23.46 -10.87
CA ARG A 305 9.98 22.50 -11.96
C ARG A 305 9.91 23.23 -13.29
N THR A 306 10.30 22.53 -14.35
CA THR A 306 9.97 22.97 -15.72
C THR A 306 8.47 23.01 -15.93
N GLU A 307 7.98 23.80 -16.85
CA GLU A 307 6.56 23.88 -17.17
C GLU A 307 5.94 22.50 -17.48
N ARG A 308 6.62 21.71 -18.33
CA ARG A 308 6.23 20.34 -18.62
C ARG A 308 6.20 19.44 -17.37
N GLY A 309 7.13 19.66 -16.44
CA GLY A 309 7.16 18.94 -15.16
C GLY A 309 5.99 19.32 -14.25
N ARG A 310 5.60 20.60 -14.23
CA ARG A 310 4.45 21.11 -13.48
C ARG A 310 3.15 20.49 -13.98
N ILE A 311 2.91 20.53 -15.29
CA ILE A 311 1.73 19.92 -15.93
C ILE A 311 1.66 18.45 -15.58
N ARG A 312 2.73 17.66 -15.84
CA ARG A 312 2.74 16.23 -15.55
C ARG A 312 2.47 15.91 -14.08
N THR A 313 3.02 16.71 -13.16
CA THR A 313 2.83 16.51 -11.72
C THR A 313 1.38 16.77 -11.33
N LEU A 314 0.76 17.82 -11.86
CA LEU A 314 -0.62 18.16 -11.58
C LEU A 314 -1.59 17.12 -12.15
N ASP A 315 -1.39 16.71 -13.41
CA ASP A 315 -2.21 15.69 -14.08
C ASP A 315 -2.21 14.38 -13.31
N ALA A 316 -1.02 13.90 -12.93
CA ALA A 316 -0.88 12.67 -12.14
C ALA A 316 -1.58 12.79 -10.77
N ALA A 317 -1.37 13.91 -10.07
CA ALA A 317 -1.96 14.13 -8.75
C ALA A 317 -3.48 14.28 -8.82
N TRP A 318 -4.01 14.96 -9.83
CA TRP A 318 -5.45 15.09 -10.06
C TRP A 318 -6.12 13.76 -10.38
N ASN A 319 -5.56 12.99 -11.32
CA ASN A 319 -6.05 11.68 -11.67
C ASN A 319 -6.12 10.75 -10.45
N ASN A 320 -5.08 10.76 -9.61
CA ASN A 320 -5.04 9.98 -8.38
C ASN A 320 -6.11 10.44 -7.37
N ALA A 321 -6.29 11.75 -7.19
CA ALA A 321 -7.27 12.32 -6.27
C ALA A 321 -8.71 11.96 -6.67
N VAL A 322 -9.05 12.07 -7.96
CA VAL A 322 -10.39 11.72 -8.47
C VAL A 322 -10.67 10.23 -8.29
N ARG A 323 -9.72 9.36 -8.63
CA ARG A 323 -9.83 7.91 -8.44
C ARG A 323 -10.00 7.55 -6.96
N TYR A 324 -9.21 8.16 -6.08
CA TYR A 324 -9.33 7.97 -4.64
C TYR A 324 -10.74 8.31 -4.13
N VAL A 325 -11.26 9.47 -4.49
CA VAL A 325 -12.60 9.92 -4.07
C VAL A 325 -13.70 9.03 -4.65
N ALA A 326 -13.59 8.61 -5.91
CA ALA A 326 -14.54 7.71 -6.54
C ALA A 326 -14.61 6.36 -5.81
N ALA A 327 -13.46 5.76 -5.47
CA ALA A 327 -13.37 4.50 -4.75
C ALA A 327 -14.01 4.58 -3.35
N HIS A 328 -13.72 5.65 -2.58
CA HIS A 328 -14.24 5.80 -1.22
C HIS A 328 -15.75 6.08 -1.16
N ARG A 329 -16.30 6.80 -2.14
CA ARG A 329 -17.75 6.99 -2.26
C ARG A 329 -18.50 5.69 -2.50
N TYR A 330 -17.91 4.76 -3.21
CA TYR A 330 -18.51 3.45 -3.45
C TYR A 330 -18.60 2.61 -2.17
N HIS A 331 -17.57 2.62 -1.33
CA HIS A 331 -17.59 1.95 -0.03
C HIS A 331 -18.65 2.53 0.91
N ASP A 332 -18.77 3.86 1.00
CA ASP A 332 -19.76 4.51 1.85
C ASP A 332 -21.20 4.23 1.37
N GLN A 333 -21.45 4.17 0.08
CA GLN A 333 -22.74 3.80 -0.47
C GLN A 333 -23.09 2.33 -0.25
N ARG A 334 -22.14 1.40 -0.36
CA ARG A 334 -22.36 -0.03 -0.02
C ARG A 334 -22.73 -0.20 1.46
N HIS A 335 -22.01 0.48 2.34
CA HIS A 335 -22.33 0.47 3.77
C HIS A 335 -23.74 1.01 4.06
N ARG A 336 -24.12 2.12 3.46
CA ARG A 336 -25.49 2.67 3.61
C ARG A 336 -26.57 1.76 3.07
N VAL A 337 -26.35 1.13 1.93
CA VAL A 337 -27.31 0.17 1.34
C VAL A 337 -27.43 -1.09 2.20
N LEU A 338 -26.31 -1.57 2.75
CA LEU A 338 -26.32 -2.75 3.66
C LEU A 338 -27.05 -2.42 4.95
N VAL A 339 -26.81 -1.27 5.56
CA VAL A 339 -27.50 -0.79 6.78
C VAL A 339 -28.98 -0.59 6.52
N LEU A 340 -29.38 -0.04 5.37
CA LEU A 340 -30.79 0.14 5.01
C LEU A 340 -31.49 -1.19 4.73
N ARG A 341 -30.79 -2.20 4.21
CA ARG A 341 -31.36 -3.55 4.03
C ARG A 341 -31.51 -4.30 5.35
N LEU A 342 -30.64 -4.06 6.32
CA LEU A 342 -30.73 -4.67 7.65
C LEU A 342 -31.82 -4.02 8.52
N HIS A 343 -32.26 -2.80 8.20
CA HIS A 343 -33.30 -2.06 8.93
C HIS A 343 -34.69 -2.08 8.25
N LYS A 344 -34.91 -2.94 7.24
CA LYS A 344 -36.27 -3.18 6.80
C LYS A 344 -36.99 -3.96 7.90
N PRO A 345 -37.99 -3.38 8.56
CA PRO A 345 -38.81 -4.14 9.52
C PRO A 345 -39.44 -5.30 8.77
N HIS A 346 -39.24 -6.51 9.26
CA HIS A 346 -40.00 -7.66 8.81
C HIS A 346 -41.49 -7.34 9.12
N HIS A 347 -42.25 -6.98 8.10
CA HIS A 347 -43.70 -7.03 8.20
C HIS A 347 -44.08 -8.49 8.45
N LYS A 348 -44.31 -8.82 9.71
CA LYS A 348 -45.06 -10.02 10.04
C LYS A 348 -46.46 -9.83 9.45
N PRO A 349 -47.00 -10.79 8.69
CA PRO A 349 -48.38 -10.76 8.29
C PRO A 349 -49.24 -10.75 9.57
N ALA A 350 -50.21 -9.85 9.62
CA ALA A 350 -51.13 -9.73 10.75
C ALA A 350 -51.84 -11.08 10.95
N PRO A 351 -51.93 -11.60 12.19
CA PRO A 351 -52.74 -12.77 12.48
C PRO A 351 -54.22 -12.40 12.28
N THR A 352 -54.89 -13.16 11.46
CA THR A 352 -56.36 -13.12 11.34
C THR A 352 -56.98 -13.41 12.69
N CYS A 353 -57.56 -12.40 13.34
CA CYS A 353 -58.36 -12.55 14.53
C CYS A 353 -59.63 -13.30 14.19
N ARG A 354 -59.75 -14.56 14.65
CA ARG A 354 -61.06 -15.13 15.03
C ARG A 354 -61.35 -14.70 16.49
N GLY A 355 -62.42 -14.00 16.65
CA GLY A 355 -62.86 -13.54 17.95
C GLY A 355 -63.22 -14.68 18.87
N ASP A 356 -62.98 -14.48 20.14
CA ASP A 356 -63.97 -14.78 21.20
C ASP A 356 -63.57 -14.04 22.49
N GLY A 357 -64.56 -13.60 23.18
CA GLY A 357 -64.59 -12.55 24.14
C GLY A 357 -64.02 -12.84 25.54
N THR A 358 -64.15 -11.81 26.28
CA THR A 358 -64.33 -11.59 27.71
C THR A 358 -63.21 -10.94 28.50
N THR A 359 -63.57 -9.74 28.99
CA THR A 359 -63.38 -9.14 30.32
C THR A 359 -62.03 -8.77 30.89
N ALA A 360 -61.91 -7.46 31.09
CA ALA A 360 -61.53 -6.73 32.30
C ALA A 360 -60.14 -6.93 32.93
N GLY A 361 -59.42 -5.80 33.11
CA GLY A 361 -58.33 -5.67 34.07
C GLY A 361 -57.58 -4.38 33.93
N VAL A 362 -57.98 -3.35 34.65
CA VAL A 362 -57.31 -2.11 34.94
C VAL A 362 -56.03 -2.40 35.76
N HIS A 363 -54.85 -1.89 35.39
CA HIS A 363 -53.93 -1.34 36.39
C HIS A 363 -52.85 -0.42 35.77
N ASN A 364 -52.71 0.70 36.44
CA ASN A 364 -51.72 1.76 36.33
C ASN A 364 -50.30 1.27 36.63
N GLY A 365 -49.29 1.96 36.06
CA GLY A 365 -47.99 1.99 36.70
C GLY A 365 -46.81 2.50 35.86
N ARG A 366 -46.57 3.78 35.90
CA ARG A 366 -45.30 4.49 36.08
C ARG A 366 -44.06 4.17 35.21
N ASP A 367 -43.65 5.22 34.53
CA ASP A 367 -42.29 5.77 34.40
C ASP A 367 -41.09 4.92 34.81
N SER A 368 -40.17 4.77 33.89
CA SER A 368 -38.72 4.96 34.17
C SER A 368 -37.94 5.13 32.90
N GLY A 369 -37.16 6.20 32.85
CA GLY A 369 -36.32 6.64 31.75
C GLY A 369 -35.18 5.67 31.44
N ALA A 370 -34.87 5.55 30.17
CA ALA A 370 -33.68 4.91 29.69
C ALA A 370 -32.77 5.98 29.07
N GLN A 371 -31.73 6.29 29.78
CA GLN A 371 -30.57 7.05 29.23
C GLN A 371 -29.85 6.20 28.19
N SER A 372 -29.75 6.74 27.00
CA SER A 372 -28.93 6.17 25.95
C SER A 372 -27.46 6.59 26.14
N PHE A 373 -26.58 5.63 26.41
CA PHE A 373 -25.14 5.80 26.35
C PHE A 373 -24.68 5.58 24.91
N PHE A 374 -24.10 6.62 24.32
CA PHE A 374 -23.30 6.50 23.13
C PHE A 374 -21.86 6.17 23.53
N THR A 375 -21.38 4.99 23.19
CA THR A 375 -19.96 4.64 23.22
C THR A 375 -19.35 4.84 21.84
N THR A 376 -18.39 5.76 21.73
CA THR A 376 -17.50 5.89 20.59
C THR A 376 -16.29 4.97 20.77
N PRO A 377 -15.83 4.24 19.74
CA PRO A 377 -14.58 3.52 19.80
C PRO A 377 -13.39 4.45 19.38
N HIS A 378 -12.30 4.28 20.11
CA HIS A 378 -10.96 4.86 19.93
C HIS A 378 -10.71 6.24 20.53
N GLY A 379 -10.48 6.21 21.86
CA GLY A 379 -9.75 7.24 22.57
C GLY A 379 -8.26 6.89 22.59
N HIS A 380 -7.42 7.70 21.97
CA HIS A 380 -6.04 7.87 22.37
C HIS A 380 -5.91 9.27 23.00
N LEU A 381 -5.75 9.27 24.31
CA LEU A 381 -5.35 10.43 25.09
C LEU A 381 -3.88 10.74 24.80
N ILE A 382 -3.61 11.95 24.32
CA ILE A 382 -2.28 12.56 24.31
C ILE A 382 -2.23 13.43 25.57
N PRO A 383 -1.22 13.33 26.44
CA PRO A 383 -1.06 14.24 27.57
C PRO A 383 -0.51 15.58 27.06
N GLU A 384 -1.27 16.65 27.32
CA GLU A 384 -0.69 18.00 27.46
C GLU A 384 0.18 18.01 28.73
N ASP A 385 1.47 18.28 28.61
CA ASP A 385 2.19 19.19 29.49
C ASP A 385 3.67 19.26 29.09
N ARG A 386 4.11 20.46 28.73
CA ARG A 386 5.25 21.21 29.26
C ARG A 386 5.56 22.41 28.39
N ARG A 387 4.95 23.52 28.78
CA ARG A 387 5.57 24.85 28.66
C ARG A 387 6.56 24.98 29.80
N GLN A 388 7.67 25.61 29.48
CA GLN A 388 8.68 26.33 30.29
C GLN A 388 10.06 25.66 30.24
N MET A 389 10.90 26.13 29.44
CA MET A 389 12.14 26.92 29.56
C MET A 389 12.82 27.01 28.18
#